data_7688793cd8ad5592dbb08f350acaf0f7
#
_entry.id   7688793cd8ad5592dbb08f350acaf0f7
#
_cell.length_a   1.000
_cell.length_b   1.000
_cell.length_c   1.000
_cell.angle_alpha   90.00
_cell.angle_beta   90.00
_cell.angle_gamma   90.00
#
_symmetry.space_group_name_H-M   'P 1'
#
loop_
_entity.id
_entity.type
_entity.pdbx_description
1 polymer ?
#
loop_
_entity_poly.entity_id
_entity_poly.type
_entity_poly.pdbx_seq_one_letter_code
_entity_poly.pdbx_strand_id
1 'polypeptide(L)'
;YADLEKQAKEHKPKMIIGGFSAYSGVVDWAKMREIADSIGAYLFVDMAHVAGLVAAGVYPNPVPHAHVVTTTTHKTLAGPRGGLILAKGGSEELYKKLNSAVFPGGQGGPLMHVIAGKAVALKEAMEPEFKTYQQQVAKNAKAMVEVFLERGYKVVSGGTDNHLFLVDLVDKNLTGKEADAALGRANITVNKNSVPND
;
A
#
# COMPACT_ATOMS: atom_id res chain seq x y z
N TYR A 1 11.02 -9.51 10.61
CA TYR A 1 10.58 -10.80 10.03
C TYR A 1 10.73 -11.95 11.01
N ALA A 2 11.77 -11.95 11.85
CA ALA A 2 11.94 -13.00 12.86
C ALA A 2 10.74 -13.09 13.82
N ASP A 3 10.21 -11.95 14.27
CA ASP A 3 9.00 -11.92 15.11
C ASP A 3 7.76 -12.37 14.35
N LEU A 4 7.62 -11.96 13.08
CA LEU A 4 6.53 -12.42 12.23
C LEU A 4 6.55 -13.95 12.09
N GLU A 5 7.72 -14.53 11.82
CA GLU A 5 7.90 -15.97 11.70
C GLU A 5 7.58 -16.70 13.00
N LYS A 6 8.07 -16.17 14.14
CA LYS A 6 7.79 -16.72 15.47
C LYS A 6 6.28 -16.76 15.74
N GLN A 7 5.60 -15.63 15.57
CA GLN A 7 4.15 -15.53 15.79
C GLN A 7 3.36 -16.40 14.82
N ALA A 8 3.77 -16.45 13.55
CA ALA A 8 3.13 -17.31 12.56
C ALA A 8 3.20 -18.81 12.96
N LYS A 9 4.36 -19.27 13.45
CA LYS A 9 4.54 -20.64 13.93
C LYS A 9 3.75 -20.92 15.22
N GLU A 10 3.63 -19.95 16.11
CA GLU A 10 2.89 -20.05 17.36
C GLU A 10 1.38 -20.09 17.13
N HIS A 11 0.85 -19.15 16.35
CA HIS A 11 -0.60 -18.99 16.17
C HIS A 11 -1.18 -19.73 14.96
N LYS A 12 -0.34 -20.18 14.01
CA LYS A 12 -0.71 -20.93 12.81
C LYS A 12 -1.94 -20.35 12.09
N PRO A 13 -1.92 -19.05 11.72
CA PRO A 13 -3.03 -18.45 10.99
C PRO A 13 -3.22 -19.14 9.64
N LYS A 14 -4.46 -19.17 9.14
CA LYS A 14 -4.76 -19.65 7.79
C LYS A 14 -4.34 -18.69 6.68
N MET A 15 -4.13 -17.43 7.03
CA MET A 15 -3.74 -16.37 6.11
C MET A 15 -2.88 -15.32 6.83
N ILE A 16 -1.81 -14.90 6.18
CA ILE A 16 -1.01 -13.74 6.55
C ILE A 16 -1.39 -12.61 5.62
N ILE A 17 -1.68 -11.43 6.18
CA ILE A 17 -2.02 -10.22 5.43
C ILE A 17 -0.80 -9.31 5.43
N GLY A 18 -0.34 -8.92 4.23
CA GLY A 18 0.66 -7.89 4.01
C GLY A 18 0.05 -6.65 3.34
N GLY A 19 0.76 -5.54 3.41
CA GLY A 19 0.29 -4.27 2.86
C GLY A 19 -0.12 -3.29 3.96
N PHE A 20 0.16 -2.01 3.74
CA PHE A 20 0.11 -1.01 4.80
C PHE A 20 -0.35 0.33 4.26
N SER A 21 -1.13 1.05 5.04
CA SER A 21 -1.62 2.39 4.72
C SER A 21 -0.74 3.51 5.25
N ALA A 22 0.19 3.20 6.16
CA ALA A 22 0.99 4.18 6.88
C ALA A 22 2.45 3.74 7.10
N TYR A 23 2.94 2.75 6.36
CA TYR A 23 4.32 2.29 6.44
C TYR A 23 5.17 2.88 5.32
N SER A 24 6.27 3.52 5.69
CA SER A 24 7.14 4.25 4.74
C SER A 24 8.31 3.44 4.19
N GLY A 25 8.56 2.24 4.70
CA GLY A 25 9.67 1.39 4.26
C GLY A 25 9.32 0.43 3.14
N VAL A 26 10.29 -0.41 2.79
CA VAL A 26 10.15 -1.49 1.80
C VAL A 26 9.78 -2.79 2.49
N VAL A 27 8.91 -3.57 1.84
CA VAL A 27 8.50 -4.91 2.29
C VAL A 27 9.14 -5.98 1.42
N ASP A 28 9.75 -6.97 2.05
CA ASP A 28 10.25 -8.19 1.41
C ASP A 28 9.11 -9.21 1.27
N TRP A 29 8.46 -9.19 0.12
CA TRP A 29 7.34 -10.08 -0.20
C TRP A 29 7.77 -11.55 -0.32
N ALA A 30 9.01 -11.80 -0.77
CA ALA A 30 9.54 -13.15 -0.86
C ALA A 30 9.68 -13.75 0.54
N LYS A 31 10.22 -12.99 1.48
CA LYS A 31 10.34 -13.42 2.88
C LYS A 31 9.00 -13.65 3.55
N MET A 32 8.03 -12.78 3.30
CA MET A 32 6.66 -13.00 3.80
C MET A 32 6.04 -14.28 3.20
N ARG A 33 6.32 -14.57 1.94
CA ARG A 33 5.85 -15.80 1.28
C ARG A 33 6.48 -17.05 1.91
N GLU A 34 7.79 -17.06 2.15
CA GLU A 34 8.48 -18.15 2.83
C GLU A 34 7.87 -18.45 4.20
N ILE A 35 7.56 -17.41 4.98
CA ILE A 35 6.94 -17.55 6.30
C ILE A 35 5.54 -18.15 6.15
N ALA A 36 4.72 -17.66 5.23
CA ALA A 36 3.38 -18.18 4.99
C ALA A 36 3.41 -19.67 4.59
N ASP A 37 4.29 -20.03 3.66
CA ASP A 37 4.45 -21.43 3.19
C ASP A 37 4.92 -22.35 4.31
N SER A 38 5.77 -21.87 5.23
CA SER A 38 6.29 -22.68 6.34
C SER A 38 5.22 -23.18 7.31
N ILE A 39 4.04 -22.56 7.31
CA ILE A 39 2.89 -22.92 8.15
C ILE A 39 1.65 -23.33 7.33
N GLY A 40 1.77 -23.43 6.00
CA GLY A 40 0.66 -23.75 5.11
C GLY A 40 -0.41 -22.65 5.01
N ALA A 41 -0.04 -21.38 5.26
CA ALA A 41 -0.96 -20.25 5.18
C ALA A 41 -0.98 -19.60 3.80
N TYR A 42 -2.08 -18.94 3.46
CA TYR A 42 -2.12 -18.02 2.33
C TYR A 42 -1.38 -16.72 2.65
N LEU A 43 -0.66 -16.18 1.67
CA LEU A 43 -0.21 -14.79 1.69
C LEU A 43 -1.18 -13.95 0.87
N PHE A 44 -1.85 -13.01 1.52
CA PHE A 44 -2.70 -11.99 0.92
C PHE A 44 -2.00 -10.64 1.03
N VAL A 45 -1.90 -9.88 -0.05
CA VAL A 45 -1.26 -8.57 -0.02
C VAL A 45 -2.20 -7.50 -0.57
N ASP A 46 -2.43 -6.45 0.21
CA ASP A 46 -3.06 -5.23 -0.27
C ASP A 46 -1.96 -4.19 -0.60
N MET A 47 -1.76 -3.94 -1.89
CA MET A 47 -0.75 -2.96 -2.36
C MET A 47 -1.35 -1.58 -2.69
N ALA A 48 -2.56 -1.29 -2.24
CA ALA A 48 -3.31 -0.11 -2.65
C ALA A 48 -2.51 1.20 -2.58
N HIS A 49 -1.73 1.41 -1.51
CA HIS A 49 -0.94 2.63 -1.35
C HIS A 49 0.22 2.74 -2.33
N VAL A 50 0.86 1.63 -2.66
CA VAL A 50 2.09 1.60 -3.47
C VAL A 50 1.87 1.09 -4.90
N ALA A 51 0.63 0.82 -5.31
CA ALA A 51 0.32 0.18 -6.60
C ALA A 51 0.90 0.93 -7.81
N GLY A 52 0.89 2.27 -7.80
CA GLY A 52 1.49 3.07 -8.86
C GLY A 52 3.01 2.92 -8.91
N LEU A 53 3.66 2.90 -7.74
CA LEU A 53 5.10 2.67 -7.64
C LEU A 53 5.48 1.25 -8.08
N VAL A 54 4.65 0.25 -7.75
CA VAL A 54 4.82 -1.14 -8.20
C VAL A 54 4.69 -1.22 -9.72
N ALA A 55 3.66 -0.63 -10.31
CA ALA A 55 3.44 -0.61 -11.76
C ALA A 55 4.62 0.06 -12.51
N ALA A 56 5.18 1.10 -11.92
CA ALA A 56 6.35 1.81 -12.46
C ALA A 56 7.70 1.10 -12.19
N GLY A 57 7.73 0.00 -11.45
CA GLY A 57 8.96 -0.68 -11.04
C GLY A 57 9.81 0.10 -10.04
N VAL A 58 9.21 1.01 -9.27
CA VAL A 58 9.87 1.85 -8.25
C VAL A 58 9.77 1.22 -6.85
N TYR A 59 8.85 0.28 -6.67
CA TYR A 59 8.62 -0.45 -5.41
C TYR A 59 8.51 -1.95 -5.70
N PRO A 60 8.91 -2.85 -4.77
CA PRO A 60 8.83 -4.29 -4.98
C PRO A 60 7.42 -4.78 -5.32
N ASN A 61 7.34 -5.65 -6.32
CA ASN A 61 6.07 -6.20 -6.80
C ASN A 61 5.64 -7.42 -5.96
N PRO A 62 4.48 -7.40 -5.27
CA PRO A 62 3.99 -8.54 -4.50
C PRO A 62 3.38 -9.66 -5.36
N VAL A 63 2.98 -9.37 -6.60
CA VAL A 63 2.21 -10.31 -7.46
C VAL A 63 2.93 -11.65 -7.70
N PRO A 64 4.26 -11.71 -7.88
CA PRO A 64 4.95 -12.99 -8.00
C PRO A 64 4.98 -13.83 -6.72
N HIS A 65 4.77 -13.23 -5.56
CA HIS A 65 4.96 -13.85 -4.25
C HIS A 65 3.64 -14.15 -3.54
N ALA A 66 2.65 -13.27 -3.62
CA ALA A 66 1.38 -13.44 -2.94
C ALA A 66 0.44 -14.38 -3.69
N HIS A 67 -0.41 -15.09 -2.94
CA HIS A 67 -1.49 -15.91 -3.51
C HIS A 67 -2.60 -15.04 -4.09
N VAL A 68 -2.92 -13.96 -3.39
CA VAL A 68 -3.91 -12.96 -3.82
C VAL A 68 -3.37 -11.59 -3.50
N VAL A 69 -3.52 -10.66 -4.44
CA VAL A 69 -3.17 -9.24 -4.28
C VAL A 69 -4.40 -8.40 -4.54
N THR A 70 -4.67 -7.45 -3.66
CA THR A 70 -5.69 -6.43 -3.89
C THR A 70 -5.04 -5.06 -4.05
N THR A 71 -5.72 -4.18 -4.74
CA THR A 71 -5.36 -2.76 -4.82
C THR A 71 -6.59 -1.90 -5.06
N THR A 72 -6.51 -0.65 -4.64
CA THR A 72 -7.36 0.41 -5.17
C THR A 72 -6.76 0.96 -6.45
N THR A 73 -7.60 1.54 -7.30
CA THR A 73 -7.16 2.20 -8.54
C THR A 73 -6.95 3.72 -8.39
N HIS A 74 -7.37 4.31 -7.27
CA HIS A 74 -7.47 5.77 -7.07
C HIS A 74 -6.42 6.40 -6.16
N LYS A 75 -5.35 5.66 -5.81
CA LYS A 75 -4.22 6.19 -5.02
C LYS A 75 -3.03 6.46 -5.97
N THR A 76 -1.86 5.94 -5.68
CA THR A 76 -0.67 6.14 -6.54
C THR A 76 -0.84 5.64 -7.98
N LEU A 77 -1.79 4.72 -8.23
CA LEU A 77 -2.12 4.25 -9.59
C LEU A 77 -2.87 5.30 -10.42
N ALA A 78 -3.35 6.39 -9.80
CA ALA A 78 -3.92 7.57 -10.43
C ALA A 78 -5.18 7.34 -11.29
N GLY A 79 -5.95 6.31 -10.99
CA GLY A 79 -7.19 5.95 -11.68
C GLY A 79 -8.47 6.37 -10.95
N PRO A 80 -9.62 5.93 -11.43
CA PRO A 80 -10.92 6.19 -10.81
C PRO A 80 -11.07 5.41 -9.50
N ARG A 81 -12.03 5.79 -8.67
CA ARG A 81 -12.37 5.05 -7.45
C ARG A 81 -12.85 3.64 -7.80
N GLY A 82 -12.18 2.66 -7.25
CA GLY A 82 -12.48 1.25 -7.45
C GLY A 82 -11.36 0.36 -6.93
N GLY A 83 -11.52 -0.93 -7.09
CA GLY A 83 -10.55 -1.95 -6.69
C GLY A 83 -10.23 -2.91 -7.83
N LEU A 84 -9.15 -3.64 -7.65
CA LEU A 84 -8.74 -4.77 -8.46
C LEU A 84 -8.33 -5.91 -7.55
N ILE A 85 -8.59 -7.13 -7.98
CA ILE A 85 -8.08 -8.36 -7.36
C ILE A 85 -7.22 -9.06 -8.39
N LEU A 86 -6.00 -9.37 -8.02
CA LEU A 86 -5.03 -10.08 -8.85
C LEU A 86 -4.65 -11.39 -8.16
N ALA A 87 -4.58 -12.47 -8.92
CA ALA A 87 -4.07 -13.75 -8.43
C ALA A 87 -3.24 -14.40 -9.54
N LYS A 88 -2.03 -14.82 -9.21
CA LYS A 88 -1.11 -15.46 -10.14
C LYS A 88 -0.67 -16.83 -9.59
N GLY A 89 -0.76 -17.85 -10.44
CA GLY A 89 -0.33 -19.20 -10.05
C GLY A 89 -1.29 -19.91 -9.08
N GLY A 90 -2.51 -19.38 -8.92
CA GLY A 90 -3.57 -20.03 -8.15
C GLY A 90 -4.26 -21.17 -8.94
N SER A 91 -5.07 -21.96 -8.23
CA SER A 91 -5.91 -22.99 -8.86
C SER A 91 -7.16 -22.36 -9.52
N GLU A 92 -7.72 -23.06 -10.51
CA GLU A 92 -9.02 -22.70 -11.08
C GLU A 92 -10.13 -22.56 -10.01
N GLU A 93 -10.05 -23.37 -8.95
CA GLU A 93 -10.98 -23.29 -7.83
C GLU A 93 -10.84 -21.97 -7.08
N LEU A 94 -9.61 -21.51 -6.82
CA LEU A 94 -9.37 -20.22 -6.19
C LEU A 94 -9.94 -19.08 -7.03
N TYR A 95 -9.71 -19.08 -8.34
CA TYR A 95 -10.23 -18.04 -9.23
C TYR A 95 -11.75 -18.00 -9.25
N LYS A 96 -12.41 -19.17 -9.29
CA LYS A 96 -13.88 -19.27 -9.20
C LYS A 96 -14.40 -18.73 -7.88
N LYS A 97 -13.75 -19.04 -6.77
CA LYS A 97 -14.12 -18.50 -5.44
C LYS A 97 -13.96 -16.99 -5.36
N LEU A 98 -12.87 -16.43 -5.87
CA LEU A 98 -12.66 -14.98 -5.92
C LEU A 98 -13.74 -14.29 -6.74
N ASN A 99 -14.04 -14.81 -7.95
CA ASN A 99 -15.09 -14.26 -8.80
C ASN A 99 -16.46 -14.34 -8.13
N SER A 100 -16.81 -15.47 -7.54
CA SER A 100 -18.09 -15.68 -6.85
C SER A 100 -18.22 -14.79 -5.61
N ALA A 101 -17.13 -14.55 -4.88
CA ALA A 101 -17.13 -13.65 -3.73
C ALA A 101 -17.36 -12.19 -4.14
N VAL A 102 -16.88 -11.78 -5.32
CA VAL A 102 -17.18 -10.46 -5.87
C VAL A 102 -18.61 -10.40 -6.36
N PHE A 103 -19.01 -11.31 -7.25
CA PHE A 103 -20.35 -11.37 -7.81
C PHE A 103 -20.82 -12.82 -7.92
N PRO A 104 -21.99 -13.16 -7.35
CA PRO A 104 -22.95 -12.28 -6.68
C PRO A 104 -22.71 -12.08 -5.17
N GLY A 105 -21.56 -12.53 -4.63
CA GLY A 105 -21.31 -12.56 -3.18
C GLY A 105 -21.37 -11.21 -2.49
N GLY A 106 -20.68 -10.20 -3.01
CA GLY A 106 -20.56 -8.89 -2.37
C GLY A 106 -21.05 -7.72 -3.23
N GLN A 107 -21.15 -7.89 -4.55
CA GLN A 107 -21.48 -6.82 -5.50
C GLN A 107 -22.60 -7.26 -6.46
N GLY A 108 -23.17 -6.27 -7.17
CA GLY A 108 -24.17 -6.44 -8.20
C GLY A 108 -23.74 -5.81 -9.53
N GLY A 109 -24.64 -5.05 -10.17
CA GLY A 109 -24.37 -4.39 -11.45
C GLY A 109 -23.16 -3.45 -11.37
N PRO A 110 -22.19 -3.58 -12.30
CA PRO A 110 -20.97 -2.79 -12.27
C PRO A 110 -21.19 -1.37 -12.78
N LEU A 111 -20.37 -0.43 -12.32
CA LEU A 111 -20.29 0.95 -12.82
C LEU A 111 -19.40 0.96 -14.07
N MET A 112 -20.00 0.88 -15.26
CA MET A 112 -19.25 0.73 -16.51
C MET A 112 -18.35 1.94 -16.83
N HIS A 113 -18.76 3.17 -16.47
CA HIS A 113 -17.91 4.36 -16.59
C HIS A 113 -16.65 4.28 -15.75
N VAL A 114 -16.72 3.67 -14.56
CA VAL A 114 -15.53 3.41 -13.70
C VAL A 114 -14.62 2.37 -14.37
N ILE A 115 -15.18 1.31 -14.95
CA ILE A 115 -14.41 0.29 -15.67
C ILE A 115 -13.70 0.91 -16.88
N ALA A 116 -14.39 1.75 -17.66
CA ALA A 116 -13.77 2.48 -18.76
C ALA A 116 -12.63 3.40 -18.27
N GLY A 117 -12.85 4.13 -17.16
CA GLY A 117 -11.81 4.94 -16.53
C GLY A 117 -10.61 4.12 -16.06
N LYS A 118 -10.82 2.92 -15.51
CA LYS A 118 -9.71 2.00 -15.17
C LYS A 118 -8.91 1.60 -16.40
N ALA A 119 -9.55 1.32 -17.53
CA ALA A 119 -8.85 0.95 -18.76
C ALA A 119 -7.93 2.07 -19.24
N VAL A 120 -8.38 3.34 -19.18
CA VAL A 120 -7.55 4.50 -19.50
C VAL A 120 -6.38 4.62 -18.54
N ALA A 121 -6.64 4.61 -17.23
CA ALA A 121 -5.59 4.75 -16.22
C ALA A 121 -4.54 3.62 -16.31
N LEU A 122 -4.96 2.39 -16.57
CA LEU A 122 -4.02 1.28 -16.74
C LEU A 122 -3.20 1.41 -18.02
N LYS A 123 -3.76 1.97 -19.09
CA LYS A 123 -3.01 2.28 -20.32
C LYS A 123 -1.96 3.36 -20.03
N GLU A 124 -2.33 4.43 -19.35
CA GLU A 124 -1.39 5.50 -18.94
C GLU A 124 -0.28 4.96 -18.04
N ALA A 125 -0.61 4.04 -17.11
CA ALA A 125 0.38 3.42 -16.24
C ALA A 125 1.42 2.54 -16.97
N MET A 126 1.17 2.19 -18.22
CA MET A 126 2.12 1.46 -19.07
C MET A 126 3.10 2.38 -19.82
N GLU A 127 2.84 3.68 -19.87
CA GLU A 127 3.66 4.63 -20.61
C GLU A 127 4.94 5.01 -19.82
N PRO A 128 6.05 5.33 -20.52
CA PRO A 128 7.31 5.71 -19.88
C PRO A 128 7.20 6.94 -18.95
N GLU A 129 6.31 7.86 -19.28
CA GLU A 129 6.03 9.08 -18.51
C GLU A 129 5.50 8.76 -17.12
N PHE A 130 4.70 7.71 -16.98
CA PHE A 130 4.19 7.27 -15.69
C PHE A 130 5.33 6.79 -14.77
N LYS A 131 6.34 6.12 -15.33
CA LYS A 131 7.54 5.72 -14.57
C LYS A 131 8.29 6.95 -14.06
N THR A 132 8.50 7.94 -14.93
CA THR A 132 9.15 9.21 -14.57
C THR A 132 8.37 9.93 -13.47
N TYR A 133 7.05 9.98 -13.58
CA TYR A 133 6.16 10.54 -12.57
C TYR A 133 6.33 9.84 -11.21
N GLN A 134 6.26 8.52 -11.15
CA GLN A 134 6.39 7.78 -9.91
C GLN A 134 7.79 7.89 -9.27
N GLN A 135 8.83 7.97 -10.08
CA GLN A 135 10.18 8.26 -9.60
C GLN A 135 10.26 9.65 -8.96
N GLN A 136 9.60 10.64 -9.54
CA GLN A 136 9.54 11.98 -8.97
C GLN A 136 8.75 12.02 -7.67
N VAL A 137 7.65 11.28 -7.58
CA VAL A 137 6.87 11.13 -6.34
C VAL A 137 7.75 10.62 -5.19
N ALA A 138 8.53 9.56 -5.42
CA ALA A 138 9.43 9.02 -4.40
C ALA A 138 10.55 10.02 -4.02
N LYS A 139 11.12 10.74 -5.00
CA LYS A 139 12.12 11.78 -4.74
C LYS A 139 11.55 12.92 -3.92
N ASN A 140 10.34 13.37 -4.22
CA ASN A 140 9.68 14.44 -3.47
C ASN A 140 9.45 14.03 -2.00
N ALA A 141 8.99 12.81 -1.76
CA ALA A 141 8.80 12.31 -0.40
C ALA A 141 10.12 12.30 0.39
N LYS A 142 11.22 11.86 -0.22
CA LYS A 142 12.56 11.87 0.41
C LYS A 142 13.02 13.29 0.73
N ALA A 143 12.92 14.22 -0.21
CA ALA A 143 13.31 15.61 0.00
C ALA A 143 12.50 16.27 1.14
N MET A 144 11.20 15.97 1.23
CA MET A 144 10.38 16.46 2.35
C MET A 144 10.86 15.87 3.69
N VAL A 145 11.15 14.58 3.75
CA VAL A 145 11.65 13.91 4.97
C VAL A 145 12.98 14.55 5.42
N GLU A 146 13.91 14.78 4.50
CA GLU A 146 15.20 15.43 4.81
C GLU A 146 14.99 16.76 5.51
N VAL A 147 14.11 17.62 4.99
CA VAL A 147 13.78 18.93 5.59
C VAL A 147 13.13 18.77 6.98
N PHE A 148 12.25 17.79 7.18
CA PHE A 148 11.68 17.54 8.50
C PHE A 148 12.74 17.12 9.52
N LEU A 149 13.64 16.23 9.14
CA LEU A 149 14.74 15.78 9.99
C LEU A 149 15.72 16.93 10.32
N GLU A 150 16.11 17.73 9.32
CA GLU A 150 16.96 18.91 9.51
C GLU A 150 16.35 19.93 10.49
N ARG A 151 15.03 20.05 10.49
CA ARG A 151 14.28 20.94 11.40
C ARG A 151 13.97 20.30 12.76
N GLY A 152 14.55 19.14 13.05
CA GLY A 152 14.41 18.48 14.35
C GLY A 152 13.04 17.85 14.61
N TYR A 153 12.32 17.48 13.54
CA TYR A 153 11.14 16.63 13.66
C TYR A 153 11.55 15.17 13.62
N LYS A 154 10.79 14.33 14.29
CA LYS A 154 10.93 12.89 14.18
C LYS A 154 10.07 12.37 13.01
N VAL A 155 10.67 11.54 12.18
CA VAL A 155 9.98 10.80 11.14
C VAL A 155 9.95 9.33 11.54
N VAL A 156 8.77 8.72 11.56
CA VAL A 156 8.61 7.29 11.88
C VAL A 156 9.44 6.46 10.91
N SER A 157 10.16 5.46 11.42
CA SER A 157 11.13 4.64 10.68
C SER A 157 12.35 5.41 10.14
N GLY A 158 12.55 6.66 10.53
CA GLY A 158 13.72 7.47 10.19
C GLY A 158 13.78 7.95 8.73
N GLY A 159 12.75 7.64 7.91
CA GLY A 159 12.78 7.98 6.50
C GLY A 159 11.60 7.46 5.69
N THR A 160 11.75 7.49 4.36
CA THR A 160 10.80 6.89 3.43
C THR A 160 11.49 6.29 2.22
N ASP A 161 10.96 5.14 1.77
CA ASP A 161 11.33 4.46 0.52
C ASP A 161 10.18 4.45 -0.49
N ASN A 162 9.10 5.17 -0.19
CA ASN A 162 7.92 5.24 -1.06
C ASN A 162 7.37 6.67 -1.16
N HIS A 163 6.06 6.85 -1.28
CA HIS A 163 5.39 8.13 -1.52
C HIS A 163 4.91 8.82 -0.24
N LEU A 164 4.97 8.15 0.90
CA LEU A 164 4.45 8.67 2.17
C LEU A 164 5.50 8.62 3.29
N PHE A 165 5.26 9.40 4.32
CA PHE A 165 5.98 9.32 5.60
C PHE A 165 5.06 9.81 6.72
N LEU A 166 5.38 9.44 7.96
CA LEU A 166 4.68 9.91 9.15
C LEU A 166 5.61 10.79 9.97
N VAL A 167 5.11 11.96 10.36
CA VAL A 167 5.81 12.85 11.29
C VAL A 167 5.27 12.58 12.70
N ASP A 168 6.18 12.21 13.61
CA ASP A 168 5.88 12.03 15.01
C ASP A 168 5.87 13.40 15.71
N LEU A 169 4.73 13.74 16.33
CA LEU A 169 4.51 15.02 17.01
C LEU A 169 4.43 14.89 18.53
N VAL A 170 4.62 13.69 19.09
CA VAL A 170 4.53 13.43 20.53
C VAL A 170 5.43 14.37 21.32
N ASP A 171 6.71 14.49 20.95
CA ASP A 171 7.66 15.37 21.63
C ASP A 171 7.39 16.87 21.45
N LYS A 172 6.48 17.23 20.55
CA LYS A 172 6.08 18.63 20.30
C LYS A 172 4.85 19.04 21.13
N ASN A 173 4.28 18.13 21.92
CA ASN A 173 3.01 18.31 22.62
C ASN A 173 1.89 18.80 21.68
N LEU A 174 1.85 18.29 20.48
CA LEU A 174 0.90 18.65 19.44
C LEU A 174 0.19 17.40 18.95
N THR A 175 -1.12 17.44 18.97
CA THR A 175 -1.93 16.33 18.43
C THR A 175 -2.00 16.36 16.91
N GLY A 176 -2.18 15.20 16.29
CA GLY A 176 -2.43 15.13 14.85
C GLY A 176 -3.66 15.94 14.41
N LYS A 177 -4.68 16.06 15.28
CA LYS A 177 -5.87 16.88 15.04
C LYS A 177 -5.56 18.37 14.96
N GLU A 178 -4.73 18.89 15.85
CA GLU A 178 -4.30 20.28 15.85
C GLU A 178 -3.40 20.59 14.66
N ALA A 179 -2.48 19.70 14.35
CA ALA A 179 -1.60 19.82 13.17
C ALA A 179 -2.40 19.82 11.87
N ASP A 180 -3.34 18.89 11.70
CA ASP A 180 -4.23 18.83 10.53
C ASP A 180 -5.04 20.12 10.38
N ALA A 181 -5.62 20.63 11.46
CA ALA A 181 -6.37 21.90 11.45
C ALA A 181 -5.48 23.11 11.08
N ALA A 182 -4.27 23.16 11.61
CA ALA A 182 -3.31 24.26 11.32
C ALA A 182 -2.84 24.21 9.86
N LEU A 183 -2.46 23.02 9.36
CA LEU A 183 -2.02 22.82 7.98
C LEU A 183 -3.16 23.05 6.99
N GLY A 184 -4.40 22.65 7.34
CA GLY A 184 -5.59 22.95 6.54
C GLY A 184 -5.82 24.43 6.31
N ARG A 185 -5.56 25.30 7.32
CA ARG A 185 -5.60 26.77 7.15
C ARG A 185 -4.54 27.31 6.18
N ALA A 186 -3.45 26.56 6.01
CA ALA A 186 -2.40 26.86 5.03
C ALA A 186 -2.62 26.16 3.68
N ASN A 187 -3.79 25.55 3.46
CA ASN A 187 -4.13 24.77 2.27
C ASN A 187 -3.22 23.53 2.07
N ILE A 188 -2.70 22.96 3.16
CA ILE A 188 -1.92 21.71 3.14
C ILE A 188 -2.79 20.59 3.71
N THR A 189 -3.16 19.65 2.86
CA THR A 189 -3.95 18.48 3.25
C THR A 189 -3.04 17.39 3.77
N VAL A 190 -3.33 16.90 4.97
CA VAL A 190 -2.63 15.79 5.61
C VAL A 190 -3.63 14.77 6.16
N ASN A 191 -3.12 13.66 6.66
CA ASN A 191 -3.89 12.65 7.34
C ASN A 191 -3.45 12.55 8.81
N LYS A 192 -4.39 12.30 9.70
CA LYS A 192 -4.12 12.02 11.12
C LYS A 192 -3.96 10.51 11.29
N ASN A 193 -2.82 10.08 11.77
CA ASN A 193 -2.53 8.68 12.02
C ASN A 193 -1.95 8.53 13.43
N SER A 194 -2.26 7.44 14.10
CA SER A 194 -1.49 7.05 15.27
C SER A 194 -0.06 6.69 14.87
N VAL A 195 0.87 7.06 15.71
CA VAL A 195 2.27 6.64 15.60
C VAL A 195 2.56 5.52 16.60
N PRO A 196 3.65 4.75 16.47
CA PRO A 196 4.02 3.76 17.46
C PRO A 196 4.12 4.37 18.86
N ASN A 197 3.45 3.75 19.85
CA ASN A 197 3.39 4.20 21.25
C ASN A 197 2.63 5.52 21.49
N ASP A 198 1.70 5.86 20.60
CA ASP A 198 0.79 7.00 20.77
C ASP A 198 -0.32 6.69 21.78
#